data_ea2ee7ecc0fbe7830e64f45eb99c082c
#
_entry.id   ea2ee7ecc0fbe7830e64f45eb99c082c
#
_cell.length_a   1.000
_cell.length_b   1.000
_cell.length_c   1.000
_cell.angle_alpha   90.00
_cell.angle_beta   90.00
_cell.angle_gamma   90.00
#
_symmetry.space_group_name_H-M   'P 1'
#
loop_
_entity.id
_entity.type
_entity.pdbx_description
1 polymer ?
#
loop_
_entity_poly.entity_id
_entity_poly.type
_entity_poly.pdbx_seq_one_letter_code
_entity_poly.pdbx_strand_id
1 'polypeptide(L)'
;MTQAASNPFFGKFKTPFETPPFDKIRTEHYEPAFDEGILRMEKEVKAIADNPQPATFANTIVALERAGKLLNTVSSVFFNVLSAEANDDMMEISQRISPKLSECSNNIYLNEALFARVKAVYDQRQQLELSTEDAKLLEETYEAFKVQGATLGEADKAKYRALSMELSQLTLQFDQNALKDKNRFELLITDEQDLAGLPESAREAAALRAKSKGKSGWLFNLSAPSYVPFMRYADRRDLREQVYRAYMNIGNKGDEYDNKEIIRKIVNNRLAIAQLMGYKNFAEYNLVHTMAKNPANVYHLLNQLLDAYKPVAINEYNQVQGFAIGKEQQDITVMPWDWSYYSEKLRDIRFQINDEMTRPYFELEHVK
;
A
#
# COMPACT_ATOMS: atom_id res chain seq x y z
N MET A 1 -29.03 23.29 6.52
CA MET A 1 -28.95 22.42 7.74
C MET A 1 -29.36 20.95 7.48
N THR A 2 -29.36 20.45 6.26
CA THR A 2 -30.02 19.16 5.92
C THR A 2 -29.06 18.02 5.51
N GLN A 3 -27.76 18.28 5.31
CA GLN A 3 -26.81 17.21 4.93
C GLN A 3 -26.08 16.55 6.11
N ALA A 4 -25.82 17.26 7.20
CA ALA A 4 -25.09 16.72 8.35
C ALA A 4 -25.86 15.63 9.13
N ALA A 5 -27.18 15.65 9.11
CA ALA A 5 -28.03 14.70 9.83
C ALA A 5 -28.12 13.31 9.16
N SER A 6 -27.69 13.17 7.92
CA SER A 6 -27.79 11.93 7.13
C SER A 6 -26.45 11.20 6.94
N ASN A 7 -25.31 11.80 7.30
CA ASN A 7 -24.01 11.17 7.09
C ASN A 7 -23.76 10.02 8.10
N PRO A 8 -23.60 8.78 7.63
CA PRO A 8 -23.45 7.61 8.51
C PRO A 8 -22.27 7.69 9.49
N PHE A 9 -21.21 8.43 9.15
CA PHE A 9 -20.02 8.58 10.00
C PHE A 9 -20.26 9.41 11.28
N PHE A 10 -21.31 10.23 11.33
CA PHE A 10 -21.57 11.10 12.49
C PHE A 10 -22.34 10.43 13.61
N GLY A 11 -22.78 9.18 13.42
CA GLY A 11 -23.49 8.40 14.39
C GLY A 11 -22.78 7.11 14.78
N LYS A 12 -23.28 6.47 15.84
CA LYS A 12 -22.83 5.12 16.20
C LYS A 12 -23.38 4.13 15.16
N PHE A 13 -22.51 3.25 14.65
CA PHE A 13 -22.93 2.19 13.74
C PHE A 13 -23.84 1.20 14.50
N LYS A 14 -25.01 0.89 13.91
CA LYS A 14 -26.02 -0.04 14.48
C LYS A 14 -26.01 -1.40 13.78
N THR A 15 -25.00 -1.69 13.03
CA THR A 15 -24.72 -2.94 12.34
C THR A 15 -24.20 -4.00 13.31
N PRO A 16 -24.26 -5.29 12.99
CA PRO A 16 -23.60 -6.32 13.76
C PRO A 16 -22.11 -5.98 13.97
N PHE A 17 -21.62 -6.17 15.18
CA PHE A 17 -20.25 -5.86 15.62
C PHE A 17 -19.82 -4.39 15.41
N GLU A 18 -20.79 -3.47 15.29
CA GLU A 18 -20.54 -2.05 15.01
C GLU A 18 -19.68 -1.81 13.73
N THR A 19 -19.79 -2.70 12.75
CA THR A 19 -19.10 -2.58 11.46
C THR A 19 -19.62 -1.37 10.67
N PRO A 20 -18.81 -0.73 9.80
CA PRO A 20 -19.29 0.35 8.94
C PRO A 20 -20.47 -0.08 8.07
N PRO A 21 -21.54 0.72 7.97
CA PRO A 21 -22.71 0.39 7.14
C PRO A 21 -22.41 0.69 5.66
N PHE A 22 -21.64 -0.17 5.00
CA PHE A 22 -21.19 0.02 3.62
C PHE A 22 -22.35 0.19 2.62
N ASP A 23 -23.51 -0.41 2.89
CA ASP A 23 -24.74 -0.24 2.11
C ASP A 23 -25.28 1.21 2.13
N LYS A 24 -24.93 1.99 3.14
CA LYS A 24 -25.39 3.38 3.35
C LYS A 24 -24.32 4.43 3.11
N ILE A 25 -23.05 4.04 3.15
CA ILE A 25 -21.96 4.96 2.88
C ILE A 25 -21.91 5.24 1.37
N ARG A 26 -21.76 6.53 1.01
CA ARG A 26 -21.64 7.03 -0.36
C ARG A 26 -20.40 7.91 -0.46
N THR A 27 -19.91 8.13 -1.69
CA THR A 27 -18.71 8.93 -1.97
C THR A 27 -18.82 10.34 -1.37
N GLU A 28 -19.97 10.97 -1.45
CA GLU A 28 -20.23 12.31 -0.91
C GLU A 28 -20.18 12.41 0.62
N HIS A 29 -20.19 11.30 1.34
CA HIS A 29 -20.10 11.29 2.79
C HIS A 29 -18.67 11.44 3.32
N TYR A 30 -17.65 11.09 2.51
CA TYR A 30 -16.28 11.02 2.99
C TYR A 30 -15.68 12.41 3.29
N GLU A 31 -15.70 13.33 2.34
CA GLU A 31 -15.04 14.63 2.51
C GLU A 31 -15.60 15.42 3.72
N PRO A 32 -16.93 15.55 3.90
CA PRO A 32 -17.47 16.18 5.12
C PRO A 32 -17.11 15.44 6.41
N ALA A 33 -16.99 14.10 6.37
CA ALA A 33 -16.62 13.32 7.53
C ALA A 33 -15.12 13.48 7.88
N PHE A 34 -14.25 13.63 6.89
CA PHE A 34 -12.85 13.98 7.09
C PHE A 34 -12.70 15.38 7.69
N ASP A 35 -13.37 16.38 7.12
CA ASP A 35 -13.29 17.77 7.61
C ASP A 35 -13.74 17.88 9.07
N GLU A 36 -14.87 17.24 9.43
CA GLU A 36 -15.34 17.18 10.82
C GLU A 36 -14.40 16.34 11.70
N GLY A 37 -13.85 15.24 11.19
CA GLY A 37 -12.89 14.39 11.90
C GLY A 37 -11.62 15.12 12.25
N ILE A 38 -11.05 15.89 11.32
CA ILE A 38 -9.88 16.75 11.53
C ILE A 38 -10.20 17.82 12.57
N LEU A 39 -11.32 18.52 12.44
CA LEU A 39 -11.73 19.57 13.39
C LEU A 39 -11.85 19.02 14.82
N ARG A 40 -12.46 17.84 14.99
CA ARG A 40 -12.59 17.19 16.32
C ARG A 40 -11.23 16.78 16.85
N MET A 41 -10.39 16.16 16.04
CA MET A 41 -9.03 15.75 16.44
C MET A 41 -8.21 16.95 16.92
N GLU A 42 -8.19 18.05 16.17
CA GLU A 42 -7.47 19.27 16.56
C GLU A 42 -8.01 19.88 17.85
N LYS A 43 -9.33 19.88 18.05
CA LYS A 43 -9.95 20.35 19.29
C LYS A 43 -9.59 19.48 20.49
N GLU A 44 -9.61 18.14 20.33
CA GLU A 44 -9.25 17.18 21.38
C GLU A 44 -7.77 17.32 21.75
N VAL A 45 -6.88 17.39 20.75
CA VAL A 45 -5.45 17.62 20.95
C VAL A 45 -5.17 18.97 21.64
N LYS A 46 -5.84 20.03 21.23
CA LYS A 46 -5.73 21.33 21.86
C LYS A 46 -6.15 21.27 23.34
N ALA A 47 -7.23 20.58 23.65
CA ALA A 47 -7.69 20.42 25.05
C ALA A 47 -6.67 19.65 25.91
N ILE A 48 -5.94 18.68 25.32
CA ILE A 48 -4.85 18.00 26.01
C ILE A 48 -3.66 18.95 26.21
N ALA A 49 -3.23 19.64 25.17
CA ALA A 49 -2.08 20.54 25.21
C ALA A 49 -2.27 21.71 26.20
N ASP A 50 -3.46 22.29 26.22
CA ASP A 50 -3.82 23.44 27.06
C ASP A 50 -4.30 23.06 28.49
N ASN A 51 -4.29 21.77 28.84
CA ASN A 51 -4.77 21.31 30.14
C ASN A 51 -3.88 21.91 31.26
N PRO A 52 -4.45 22.73 32.21
CA PRO A 52 -3.68 23.38 33.25
C PRO A 52 -3.20 22.41 34.35
N GLN A 53 -3.75 21.22 34.42
CA GLN A 53 -3.33 20.20 35.37
C GLN A 53 -1.97 19.61 35.01
N PRO A 54 -1.14 19.20 35.99
CA PRO A 54 0.08 18.46 35.70
C PRO A 54 -0.15 17.28 34.73
N ALA A 55 0.81 17.06 33.86
CA ALA A 55 0.72 15.96 32.91
C ALA A 55 0.78 14.60 33.64
N THR A 56 -0.19 13.75 33.38
CA THR A 56 -0.25 12.38 33.88
C THR A 56 -0.44 11.39 32.71
N PHE A 57 -0.18 10.12 32.95
CA PHE A 57 -0.44 9.06 31.95
C PHE A 57 -1.90 9.13 31.45
N ALA A 58 -2.87 9.24 32.34
CA ALA A 58 -4.29 9.29 32.01
C ALA A 58 -4.70 10.54 31.22
N ASN A 59 -4.30 11.76 31.67
CA ASN A 59 -4.75 13.02 31.07
C ASN A 59 -3.93 13.46 29.85
N THR A 60 -2.89 12.71 29.50
CA THR A 60 -2.00 13.02 28.37
C THR A 60 -1.91 11.85 27.40
N ILE A 61 -1.38 10.69 27.82
CA ILE A 61 -1.13 9.55 26.93
C ILE A 61 -2.44 8.85 26.55
N VAL A 62 -3.23 8.43 27.55
CA VAL A 62 -4.53 7.79 27.30
C VAL A 62 -5.51 8.75 26.60
N ALA A 63 -5.48 10.03 26.98
CA ALA A 63 -6.31 11.04 26.32
C ALA A 63 -5.94 11.19 24.83
N LEU A 64 -4.65 11.20 24.49
CA LEU A 64 -4.17 11.28 23.12
C LEU A 64 -4.50 10.01 22.33
N GLU A 65 -4.34 8.82 22.90
CA GLU A 65 -4.69 7.54 22.29
C GLU A 65 -6.17 7.46 21.90
N ARG A 66 -7.03 8.08 22.72
CA ARG A 66 -8.48 8.13 22.48
C ARG A 66 -8.93 9.24 21.55
N ALA A 67 -8.05 10.20 21.24
CA ALA A 67 -8.37 11.31 20.36
C ALA A 67 -8.54 10.87 18.90
N GLY A 68 -9.32 11.62 18.15
CA GLY A 68 -9.47 11.45 16.71
C GLY A 68 -10.27 10.21 16.27
N LYS A 69 -11.12 9.64 17.12
CA LYS A 69 -11.89 8.43 16.79
C LYS A 69 -12.65 8.56 15.47
N LEU A 70 -13.28 9.71 15.21
CA LEU A 70 -14.00 9.93 13.95
C LEU A 70 -13.04 9.93 12.77
N LEU A 71 -11.93 10.66 12.87
CA LEU A 71 -10.91 10.74 11.82
C LEU A 71 -10.32 9.36 11.50
N ASN A 72 -9.98 8.60 12.53
CA ASN A 72 -9.46 7.24 12.37
C ASN A 72 -10.48 6.31 11.71
N THR A 73 -11.74 6.39 12.10
CA THR A 73 -12.81 5.58 11.51
C THR A 73 -13.01 5.90 10.04
N VAL A 74 -13.14 7.18 9.68
CA VAL A 74 -13.38 7.57 8.28
C VAL A 74 -12.15 7.27 7.41
N SER A 75 -10.94 7.48 7.94
CA SER A 75 -9.69 7.15 7.24
C SER A 75 -9.59 5.65 6.96
N SER A 76 -9.83 4.81 7.96
CA SER A 76 -9.77 3.35 7.80
C SER A 76 -10.77 2.85 6.77
N VAL A 77 -12.00 3.36 6.77
CA VAL A 77 -13.02 2.97 5.78
C VAL A 77 -12.66 3.49 4.38
N PHE A 78 -12.33 4.76 4.26
CA PHE A 78 -12.05 5.40 2.98
C PHE A 78 -10.85 4.76 2.27
N PHE A 79 -9.71 4.67 2.93
CA PHE A 79 -8.49 4.14 2.30
C PHE A 79 -8.57 2.64 2.05
N ASN A 80 -9.34 1.88 2.84
CA ASN A 80 -9.61 0.48 2.55
C ASN A 80 -10.44 0.33 1.26
N VAL A 81 -11.54 1.07 1.15
CA VAL A 81 -12.38 1.05 -0.08
C VAL A 81 -11.60 1.59 -1.28
N LEU A 82 -10.84 2.67 -1.12
CA LEU A 82 -9.99 3.22 -2.17
C LEU A 82 -8.98 2.19 -2.69
N SER A 83 -8.41 1.36 -1.82
CA SER A 83 -7.45 0.32 -2.23
C SER A 83 -8.09 -0.85 -2.99
N ALA A 84 -9.37 -1.12 -2.76
CA ALA A 84 -10.09 -2.26 -3.33
C ALA A 84 -10.96 -1.89 -4.54
N GLU A 85 -11.66 -0.74 -4.48
CA GLU A 85 -12.69 -0.32 -5.44
C GLU A 85 -12.57 1.18 -5.80
N ALA A 86 -11.34 1.66 -6.07
CA ALA A 86 -11.12 3.03 -6.45
C ALA A 86 -11.92 3.42 -7.71
N ASN A 87 -12.56 4.58 -7.64
CA ASN A 87 -13.12 5.28 -8.80
C ASN A 87 -12.54 6.71 -8.88
N ASP A 88 -12.81 7.41 -9.98
CA ASP A 88 -12.23 8.73 -10.22
C ASP A 88 -12.61 9.73 -9.12
N ASP A 89 -13.85 9.74 -8.64
CA ASP A 89 -14.32 10.62 -7.56
C ASP A 89 -13.55 10.36 -6.25
N MET A 90 -13.34 9.08 -5.90
CA MET A 90 -12.56 8.74 -4.71
C MET A 90 -11.08 9.12 -4.85
N MET A 91 -10.50 8.96 -6.04
CA MET A 91 -9.14 9.41 -6.31
C MET A 91 -9.00 10.93 -6.16
N GLU A 92 -9.99 11.71 -6.65
CA GLU A 92 -10.03 13.16 -6.45
C GLU A 92 -10.17 13.55 -4.98
N ILE A 93 -11.06 12.89 -4.23
CA ILE A 93 -11.19 13.09 -2.77
C ILE A 93 -9.85 12.82 -2.10
N SER A 94 -9.17 11.72 -2.43
CA SER A 94 -7.87 11.39 -1.83
C SER A 94 -6.83 12.49 -2.06
N GLN A 95 -6.82 13.11 -3.25
CA GLN A 95 -5.92 14.24 -3.56
C GLN A 95 -6.21 15.48 -2.70
N ARG A 96 -7.49 15.76 -2.42
CA ARG A 96 -7.87 16.91 -1.57
C ARG A 96 -7.64 16.65 -0.10
N ILE A 97 -7.83 15.40 0.36
CA ILE A 97 -7.75 15.05 1.78
C ILE A 97 -6.33 14.76 2.25
N SER A 98 -5.47 14.15 1.42
CA SER A 98 -4.12 13.78 1.85
C SER A 98 -3.27 14.95 2.37
N PRO A 99 -3.27 16.14 1.75
CA PRO A 99 -2.60 17.31 2.32
C PRO A 99 -3.18 17.73 3.68
N LYS A 100 -4.52 17.71 3.83
CA LYS A 100 -5.18 18.07 5.09
C LYS A 100 -4.80 17.09 6.22
N LEU A 101 -4.73 15.79 5.93
CA LEU A 101 -4.29 14.77 6.88
C LEU A 101 -2.83 14.95 7.28
N SER A 102 -1.96 15.24 6.31
CA SER A 102 -0.55 15.54 6.58
C SER A 102 -0.39 16.79 7.43
N GLU A 103 -1.16 17.83 7.17
CA GLU A 103 -1.17 19.06 7.98
C GLU A 103 -1.68 18.79 9.40
N CYS A 104 -2.79 18.07 9.56
CA CYS A 104 -3.31 17.66 10.87
C CYS A 104 -2.27 16.87 11.66
N SER A 105 -1.62 15.88 11.03
CA SER A 105 -0.52 15.12 11.65
C SER A 105 0.62 16.02 12.11
N ASN A 106 1.07 16.92 11.24
CA ASN A 106 2.11 17.90 11.58
C ASN A 106 1.69 18.83 12.75
N ASN A 107 0.42 19.25 12.80
CA ASN A 107 -0.11 20.08 13.88
C ASN A 107 -0.12 19.35 15.23
N ILE A 108 -0.22 18.02 15.22
CA ILE A 108 -0.14 17.19 16.42
C ILE A 108 1.33 16.98 16.84
N TYR A 109 2.13 16.40 15.96
CA TYR A 109 3.47 15.93 16.33
C TYR A 109 4.51 17.03 16.45
N LEU A 110 4.31 18.19 15.82
CA LEU A 110 5.19 19.35 15.96
C LEU A 110 4.69 20.33 17.03
N ASN A 111 3.63 19.98 17.77
CA ASN A 111 3.08 20.83 18.85
C ASN A 111 3.97 20.77 20.10
N GLU A 112 4.61 21.87 20.42
CA GLU A 112 5.54 21.96 21.56
C GLU A 112 4.87 21.74 22.90
N ALA A 113 3.69 22.34 23.12
CA ALA A 113 2.97 22.21 24.37
C ALA A 113 2.52 20.77 24.62
N LEU A 114 2.01 20.09 23.55
CA LEU A 114 1.64 18.69 23.64
C LEU A 114 2.87 17.80 23.88
N PHE A 115 3.96 18.02 23.14
CA PHE A 115 5.19 17.25 23.33
C PHE A 115 5.79 17.45 24.72
N ALA A 116 5.76 18.66 25.27
CA ALA A 116 6.23 18.92 26.63
C ALA A 116 5.45 18.08 27.67
N ARG A 117 4.14 17.91 27.48
CA ARG A 117 3.31 17.06 28.34
C ARG A 117 3.65 15.58 28.19
N VAL A 118 3.77 15.09 26.95
CA VAL A 118 4.18 13.70 26.66
C VAL A 118 5.54 13.42 27.28
N LYS A 119 6.51 14.32 27.11
CA LYS A 119 7.85 14.21 27.67
C LYS A 119 7.83 14.20 29.20
N ALA A 120 7.03 15.05 29.83
CA ALA A 120 6.93 15.10 31.29
C ALA A 120 6.42 13.77 31.89
N VAL A 121 5.49 13.10 31.23
CA VAL A 121 5.04 11.75 31.63
C VAL A 121 6.13 10.71 31.37
N TYR A 122 6.79 10.77 30.22
CA TYR A 122 7.85 9.83 29.87
C TYR A 122 9.06 9.91 30.80
N ASP A 123 9.47 11.11 31.20
CA ASP A 123 10.60 11.31 32.13
C ASP A 123 10.36 10.66 33.50
N GLN A 124 9.09 10.56 33.92
CA GLN A 124 8.69 9.95 35.21
C GLN A 124 8.35 8.45 35.08
N ARG A 125 8.51 7.82 33.91
CA ARG A 125 8.02 6.46 33.59
C ARG A 125 8.45 5.38 34.59
N GLN A 126 9.62 5.51 35.17
CA GLN A 126 10.12 4.53 36.16
C GLN A 126 9.44 4.69 37.56
N GLN A 127 8.76 5.80 37.80
CA GLN A 127 8.04 6.05 39.02
C GLN A 127 6.54 5.76 38.91
N LEU A 128 6.08 5.45 37.67
CA LEU A 128 4.69 5.13 37.39
C LEU A 128 4.48 3.62 37.49
N GLU A 129 3.45 3.21 38.21
CA GLU A 129 3.00 1.81 38.27
C GLU A 129 2.16 1.48 37.01
N LEU A 130 2.83 1.32 35.87
CA LEU A 130 2.19 1.00 34.59
C LEU A 130 2.18 -0.50 34.34
N SER A 131 1.11 -0.98 33.71
CA SER A 131 1.10 -2.31 33.12
C SER A 131 2.14 -2.39 31.97
N THR A 132 2.47 -3.59 31.52
CA THR A 132 3.38 -3.77 30.37
C THR A 132 2.84 -3.08 29.11
N GLU A 133 1.53 -3.14 28.90
CA GLU A 133 0.85 -2.49 27.77
C GLU A 133 0.91 -0.96 27.89
N ASP A 134 0.58 -0.42 29.05
CA ASP A 134 0.63 1.03 29.30
C ASP A 134 2.05 1.60 29.18
N ALA A 135 3.05 0.85 29.69
CA ALA A 135 4.45 1.24 29.56
C ALA A 135 4.87 1.28 28.08
N LYS A 136 4.41 0.30 27.29
CA LYS A 136 4.68 0.25 25.85
C LYS A 136 3.97 1.40 25.10
N LEU A 137 2.72 1.69 25.43
CA LEU A 137 1.98 2.82 24.86
C LEU A 137 2.71 4.14 25.13
N LEU A 138 3.19 4.36 26.34
CA LEU A 138 3.97 5.56 26.70
C LEU A 138 5.26 5.66 25.88
N GLU A 139 6.02 4.56 25.78
CA GLU A 139 7.25 4.52 25.01
C GLU A 139 7.00 4.83 23.54
N GLU A 140 6.03 4.15 22.92
CA GLU A 140 5.71 4.35 21.49
C GLU A 140 5.17 5.75 21.21
N THR A 141 4.34 6.30 22.10
CA THR A 141 3.86 7.68 21.96
C THR A 141 5.02 8.67 21.98
N TYR A 142 5.92 8.56 22.95
CA TYR A 142 7.09 9.45 23.04
C TYR A 142 8.01 9.33 21.82
N GLU A 143 8.32 8.11 21.40
CA GLU A 143 9.17 7.87 20.23
C GLU A 143 8.51 8.35 18.93
N ALA A 144 7.18 8.21 18.79
CA ALA A 144 6.44 8.72 17.63
C ALA A 144 6.60 10.26 17.49
N PHE A 145 6.52 11.01 18.59
CA PHE A 145 6.79 12.45 18.57
C PHE A 145 8.21 12.78 18.13
N LYS A 146 9.21 12.06 18.65
CA LYS A 146 10.62 12.26 18.28
C LYS A 146 10.86 12.02 16.79
N VAL A 147 10.38 10.89 16.30
CA VAL A 147 10.55 10.49 14.89
C VAL A 147 9.86 11.47 13.94
N GLN A 148 8.79 12.11 14.38
CA GLN A 148 8.05 13.08 13.56
C GLN A 148 8.48 14.54 13.83
N GLY A 149 9.65 14.76 14.41
CA GLY A 149 10.30 16.07 14.46
C GLY A 149 9.95 16.94 15.65
N ALA A 150 9.32 16.43 16.71
CA ALA A 150 8.98 17.21 17.90
C ALA A 150 10.20 17.89 18.55
N THR A 151 11.39 17.29 18.42
CA THR A 151 12.65 17.79 19.00
C THR A 151 13.39 18.78 18.11
N LEU A 152 12.91 19.04 16.90
CA LEU A 152 13.50 20.02 15.98
C LEU A 152 13.28 21.45 16.48
N GLY A 153 14.21 22.35 16.15
CA GLY A 153 14.00 23.78 16.31
C GLY A 153 12.98 24.33 15.30
N GLU A 154 12.42 25.51 15.55
CA GLU A 154 11.31 26.07 14.77
C GLU A 154 11.59 26.16 13.26
N ALA A 155 12.80 26.59 12.86
CA ALA A 155 13.19 26.69 11.46
C ALA A 155 13.20 25.31 10.76
N ASP A 156 13.61 24.27 11.49
CA ASP A 156 13.67 22.91 10.96
C ASP A 156 12.31 22.20 11.03
N LYS A 157 11.45 22.52 11.99
CA LYS A 157 10.03 22.11 11.97
C LYS A 157 9.30 22.65 10.74
N ALA A 158 9.55 23.91 10.36
CA ALA A 158 8.97 24.47 9.14
C ALA A 158 9.42 23.71 7.87
N LYS A 159 10.71 23.34 7.78
CA LYS A 159 11.24 22.53 6.69
C LYS A 159 10.64 21.11 6.70
N TYR A 160 10.57 20.47 7.87
CA TYR A 160 9.98 19.14 8.01
C TYR A 160 8.52 19.13 7.54
N ARG A 161 7.73 20.14 7.96
CA ARG A 161 6.34 20.31 7.53
C ARG A 161 6.22 20.40 6.01
N ALA A 162 7.04 21.24 5.36
CA ALA A 162 7.04 21.37 3.90
C ALA A 162 7.40 20.04 3.21
N LEU A 163 8.45 19.37 3.67
CA LEU A 163 8.91 18.09 3.10
C LEU A 163 7.87 16.97 3.31
N SER A 164 7.25 16.86 4.48
CA SER A 164 6.25 15.82 4.75
C SER A 164 4.99 16.00 3.91
N MET A 165 4.54 17.25 3.70
CA MET A 165 3.41 17.56 2.83
C MET A 165 3.71 17.24 1.36
N GLU A 166 4.89 17.65 0.87
CA GLU A 166 5.33 17.32 -0.51
C GLU A 166 5.44 15.81 -0.71
N LEU A 167 6.02 15.09 0.25
CA LEU A 167 6.16 13.63 0.19
C LEU A 167 4.80 12.94 0.10
N SER A 168 3.82 13.38 0.89
CA SER A 168 2.46 12.86 0.86
C SER A 168 1.81 13.01 -0.52
N GLN A 169 1.96 14.17 -1.16
CA GLN A 169 1.45 14.42 -2.50
C GLN A 169 2.16 13.57 -3.57
N LEU A 170 3.50 13.48 -3.48
CA LEU A 170 4.30 12.71 -4.44
C LEU A 170 3.99 11.21 -4.39
N THR A 171 3.83 10.65 -3.20
CA THR A 171 3.49 9.22 -3.05
C THR A 171 2.10 8.91 -3.59
N LEU A 172 1.13 9.78 -3.31
CA LEU A 172 -0.22 9.64 -3.86
C LEU A 172 -0.22 9.70 -5.39
N GLN A 173 0.51 10.67 -5.97
CA GLN A 173 0.63 10.80 -7.43
C GLN A 173 1.32 9.59 -8.06
N PHE A 174 2.35 9.04 -7.41
CA PHE A 174 3.02 7.82 -7.85
C PHE A 174 2.04 6.66 -7.96
N ASP A 175 1.24 6.42 -6.92
CA ASP A 175 0.28 5.31 -6.88
C ASP A 175 -0.83 5.48 -7.93
N GLN A 176 -1.35 6.69 -8.08
CA GLN A 176 -2.39 6.99 -9.07
C GLN A 176 -1.88 6.83 -10.51
N ASN A 177 -0.67 7.29 -10.81
CA ASN A 177 -0.06 7.11 -12.12
C ASN A 177 0.13 5.62 -12.43
N ALA A 178 0.65 4.84 -11.48
CA ALA A 178 0.83 3.41 -11.65
C ALA A 178 -0.51 2.68 -11.89
N LEU A 179 -1.55 3.06 -11.14
CA LEU A 179 -2.89 2.48 -11.31
C LEU A 179 -3.50 2.83 -12.67
N LYS A 180 -3.45 4.10 -13.07
CA LYS A 180 -4.01 4.55 -14.36
C LYS A 180 -3.26 3.92 -15.53
N ASP A 181 -1.93 3.89 -15.48
CA ASP A 181 -1.12 3.29 -16.54
C ASP A 181 -1.36 1.77 -16.65
N LYS A 182 -1.51 1.08 -15.51
CA LYS A 182 -1.88 -0.34 -15.48
C LYS A 182 -3.26 -0.59 -16.11
N ASN A 183 -4.24 0.26 -15.80
CA ASN A 183 -5.64 0.07 -16.21
C ASN A 183 -5.90 0.41 -17.69
N ARG A 184 -5.05 1.25 -18.31
CA ARG A 184 -5.22 1.61 -19.73
C ARG A 184 -4.73 0.54 -20.70
N PHE A 185 -3.94 -0.44 -20.23
CA PHE A 185 -3.45 -1.51 -21.13
C PHE A 185 -4.57 -2.49 -21.46
N GLU A 186 -4.71 -2.77 -22.75
CA GLU A 186 -5.66 -3.72 -23.29
C GLU A 186 -5.01 -4.55 -24.42
N LEU A 187 -5.03 -5.86 -24.28
CA LEU A 187 -4.72 -6.80 -25.35
C LEU A 187 -6.03 -7.47 -25.79
N LEU A 188 -6.57 -7.06 -26.93
CA LEU A 188 -7.73 -7.69 -27.53
C LEU A 188 -7.29 -8.79 -28.51
N ILE A 189 -7.68 -10.02 -28.25
CA ILE A 189 -7.49 -11.18 -29.13
C ILE A 189 -8.82 -11.45 -29.81
N THR A 190 -8.80 -11.60 -31.14
CA THR A 190 -9.98 -11.86 -31.96
C THR A 190 -9.92 -13.22 -32.70
N ASP A 191 -8.73 -13.82 -32.79
CA ASP A 191 -8.53 -15.16 -33.32
C ASP A 191 -8.47 -16.17 -32.18
N GLU A 192 -9.35 -17.16 -32.21
CA GLU A 192 -9.40 -18.21 -31.17
C GLU A 192 -8.11 -19.04 -31.12
N GLN A 193 -7.39 -19.18 -32.24
CA GLN A 193 -6.11 -19.90 -32.26
C GLN A 193 -5.04 -19.26 -31.37
N ASP A 194 -5.11 -17.96 -31.21
CA ASP A 194 -4.18 -17.22 -30.33
C ASP A 194 -4.43 -17.43 -28.82
N LEU A 195 -5.54 -18.10 -28.47
CA LEU A 195 -5.87 -18.51 -27.10
C LEU A 195 -5.30 -19.87 -26.70
N ALA A 196 -4.55 -20.51 -27.60
CA ALA A 196 -3.98 -21.83 -27.35
C ALA A 196 -3.21 -21.85 -26.01
N GLY A 197 -3.40 -22.92 -25.24
CA GLY A 197 -2.82 -23.12 -23.91
C GLY A 197 -3.57 -22.48 -22.75
N LEU A 198 -4.38 -21.44 -22.98
CA LEU A 198 -5.11 -20.75 -21.90
C LEU A 198 -6.25 -21.61 -21.33
N PRO A 199 -6.40 -21.68 -19.99
CA PRO A 199 -7.52 -22.36 -19.35
C PRO A 199 -8.86 -21.73 -19.73
N GLU A 200 -9.94 -22.53 -19.72
CA GLU A 200 -11.27 -22.06 -20.07
C GLU A 200 -11.74 -20.90 -19.19
N SER A 201 -11.49 -20.99 -17.87
CA SER A 201 -11.80 -19.92 -16.91
C SER A 201 -11.17 -18.57 -17.27
N ALA A 202 -9.92 -18.56 -17.77
CA ALA A 202 -9.24 -17.34 -18.21
C ALA A 202 -9.83 -16.80 -19.52
N ARG A 203 -10.23 -17.69 -20.47
CA ARG A 203 -10.90 -17.30 -21.71
C ARG A 203 -12.27 -16.69 -21.43
N GLU A 204 -13.10 -17.33 -20.60
CA GLU A 204 -14.43 -16.82 -20.20
C GLU A 204 -14.32 -15.44 -19.55
N ALA A 205 -13.39 -15.28 -18.59
CA ALA A 205 -13.18 -13.99 -17.94
C ALA A 205 -12.74 -12.89 -18.93
N ALA A 206 -11.89 -13.23 -19.91
CA ALA A 206 -11.47 -12.31 -20.96
C ALA A 206 -12.62 -11.97 -21.94
N ALA A 207 -13.47 -12.93 -22.29
CA ALA A 207 -14.65 -12.71 -23.12
C ALA A 207 -15.67 -11.79 -22.43
N LEU A 208 -15.95 -12.04 -21.13
CA LEU A 208 -16.83 -11.18 -20.34
C LEU A 208 -16.31 -9.75 -20.25
N ARG A 209 -14.98 -9.58 -20.10
CA ARG A 209 -14.34 -8.26 -20.06
C ARG A 209 -14.44 -7.54 -21.41
N ALA A 210 -14.24 -8.27 -22.53
CA ALA A 210 -14.43 -7.70 -23.86
C ALA A 210 -15.88 -7.23 -24.04
N LYS A 211 -16.85 -8.07 -23.70
CA LYS A 211 -18.28 -7.76 -23.77
C LYS A 211 -18.67 -6.55 -22.92
N SER A 212 -18.16 -6.44 -21.69
CA SER A 212 -18.44 -5.29 -20.81
C SER A 212 -17.95 -3.95 -21.40
N LYS A 213 -16.95 -4.00 -22.29
CA LYS A 213 -16.43 -2.84 -23.04
C LYS A 213 -16.97 -2.70 -24.46
N GLY A 214 -18.03 -3.46 -24.83
CA GLY A 214 -18.63 -3.42 -26.15
C GLY A 214 -17.73 -3.97 -27.27
N LYS A 215 -16.73 -4.82 -26.95
CA LYS A 215 -15.78 -5.42 -27.87
C LYS A 215 -16.13 -6.89 -28.12
N SER A 216 -15.82 -7.38 -29.33
CA SER A 216 -15.91 -8.80 -29.68
C SER A 216 -14.52 -9.43 -29.51
N GLY A 217 -14.49 -10.68 -29.00
CA GLY A 217 -13.24 -11.40 -28.74
C GLY A 217 -12.90 -11.51 -27.25
N TRP A 218 -11.62 -11.56 -26.94
CA TRP A 218 -11.10 -11.80 -25.58
C TRP A 218 -10.14 -10.68 -25.18
N LEU A 219 -10.50 -9.97 -24.13
CA LEU A 219 -9.75 -8.80 -23.65
C LEU A 219 -8.93 -9.17 -22.41
N PHE A 220 -7.62 -9.12 -22.54
CA PHE A 220 -6.67 -9.28 -21.43
C PHE A 220 -6.13 -7.93 -20.98
N ASN A 221 -5.85 -7.82 -19.69
CA ASN A 221 -5.27 -6.63 -19.07
C ASN A 221 -4.18 -7.00 -18.05
N LEU A 222 -3.61 -6.00 -17.36
CA LEU A 222 -2.52 -6.23 -16.40
C LEU A 222 -2.99 -6.50 -14.95
N SER A 223 -4.29 -6.76 -14.72
CA SER A 223 -4.74 -7.22 -13.40
C SER A 223 -4.22 -8.63 -13.11
N ALA A 224 -3.94 -8.95 -11.87
CA ALA A 224 -3.37 -10.26 -11.50
C ALA A 224 -4.20 -11.45 -12.02
N PRO A 225 -5.56 -11.45 -11.91
CA PRO A 225 -6.37 -12.55 -12.45
C PRO A 225 -6.32 -12.72 -13.98
N SER A 226 -5.88 -11.68 -14.71
CA SER A 226 -5.69 -11.72 -16.16
C SER A 226 -4.24 -12.02 -16.55
N TYR A 227 -3.30 -11.30 -15.91
CA TYR A 227 -1.86 -11.39 -16.19
C TYR A 227 -1.28 -12.76 -15.84
N VAL A 228 -1.55 -13.26 -14.63
CA VAL A 228 -0.91 -14.51 -14.16
C VAL A 228 -1.27 -15.72 -14.99
N PRO A 229 -2.55 -16.02 -15.27
CA PRO A 229 -2.89 -17.14 -16.15
C PRO A 229 -2.36 -16.95 -17.58
N PHE A 230 -2.34 -15.71 -18.10
CA PHE A 230 -1.81 -15.45 -19.44
C PHE A 230 -0.32 -15.80 -19.52
N MET A 231 0.48 -15.35 -18.55
CA MET A 231 1.93 -15.62 -18.51
C MET A 231 2.26 -17.10 -18.28
N ARG A 232 1.40 -17.84 -17.56
CA ARG A 232 1.61 -19.26 -17.28
C ARG A 232 1.21 -20.19 -18.42
N TYR A 233 0.15 -19.84 -19.15
CA TYR A 233 -0.53 -20.81 -19.99
C TYR A 233 -0.60 -20.45 -21.49
N ALA A 234 -0.56 -19.17 -21.87
CA ALA A 234 -0.65 -18.77 -23.27
C ALA A 234 0.51 -19.34 -24.08
N ASP A 235 0.22 -20.14 -25.14
CA ASP A 235 1.26 -20.71 -25.98
C ASP A 235 1.96 -19.66 -26.85
N ARG A 236 1.27 -18.58 -27.24
CA ARG A 236 1.81 -17.48 -28.05
C ARG A 236 2.89 -16.70 -27.30
N ARG A 237 4.15 -16.97 -27.61
CA ARG A 237 5.35 -16.38 -27.01
C ARG A 237 5.42 -14.86 -27.18
N ASP A 238 5.12 -14.38 -28.37
CA ASP A 238 5.11 -12.96 -28.74
C ASP A 238 4.07 -12.16 -27.95
N LEU A 239 2.87 -12.75 -27.72
CA LEU A 239 1.84 -12.12 -26.90
C LEU A 239 2.23 -12.13 -25.40
N ARG A 240 2.91 -13.18 -24.90
CA ARG A 240 3.49 -13.16 -23.55
C ARG A 240 4.53 -12.05 -23.40
N GLU A 241 5.43 -11.88 -24.39
CA GLU A 241 6.40 -10.79 -24.39
C GLU A 241 5.72 -9.42 -24.35
N GLN A 242 4.68 -9.22 -25.17
CA GLN A 242 3.92 -7.96 -25.21
C GLN A 242 3.30 -7.64 -23.83
N VAL A 243 2.62 -8.60 -23.22
CA VAL A 243 1.98 -8.45 -21.91
C VAL A 243 3.03 -8.23 -20.81
N TYR A 244 4.13 -8.98 -20.82
CA TYR A 244 5.23 -8.83 -19.88
C TYR A 244 5.85 -7.43 -19.94
N ARG A 245 6.19 -6.98 -21.16
CA ARG A 245 6.78 -5.65 -21.36
C ARG A 245 5.84 -4.54 -20.95
N ALA A 246 4.55 -4.68 -21.20
CA ALA A 246 3.53 -3.74 -20.76
C ALA A 246 3.49 -3.65 -19.23
N TYR A 247 3.54 -4.79 -18.53
CA TYR A 247 3.52 -4.86 -17.07
C TYR A 247 4.79 -4.27 -16.44
N MET A 248 5.96 -4.62 -16.98
CA MET A 248 7.25 -4.16 -16.45
C MET A 248 7.55 -2.68 -16.73
N ASN A 249 6.80 -2.05 -17.64
CA ASN A 249 6.94 -0.63 -17.95
C ASN A 249 5.81 0.24 -17.38
N ILE A 250 5.05 -0.26 -16.40
CA ILE A 250 4.07 0.57 -15.69
C ILE A 250 4.79 1.76 -15.05
N GLY A 251 4.31 2.98 -15.35
CA GLY A 251 4.90 4.23 -14.87
C GLY A 251 6.28 4.57 -15.46
N ASN A 252 6.67 3.94 -16.59
CA ASN A 252 7.99 4.11 -17.21
C ASN A 252 7.93 4.25 -18.74
N LYS A 253 7.01 5.05 -19.27
CA LYS A 253 6.77 5.17 -20.72
C LYS A 253 7.10 6.54 -21.29
N GLY A 254 7.51 7.50 -20.45
CA GLY A 254 7.82 8.87 -20.86
C GLY A 254 6.57 9.68 -21.22
N ASP A 255 5.42 9.32 -20.70
CA ASP A 255 4.14 9.97 -20.92
C ASP A 255 3.59 10.59 -19.61
N GLU A 256 2.31 10.98 -19.60
CA GLU A 256 1.64 11.64 -18.48
C GLU A 256 1.60 10.82 -17.18
N TYR A 257 1.79 9.48 -17.25
CA TYR A 257 1.83 8.59 -16.10
C TYR A 257 3.25 8.13 -15.73
N ASP A 258 4.28 8.77 -16.32
CA ASP A 258 5.67 8.42 -16.03
C ASP A 258 6.06 8.83 -14.61
N ASN A 259 6.57 7.88 -13.85
CA ASN A 259 6.91 8.06 -12.43
C ASN A 259 8.40 8.34 -12.16
N LYS A 260 9.26 8.36 -13.17
CA LYS A 260 10.73 8.52 -12.96
C LYS A 260 11.08 9.80 -12.20
N GLU A 261 10.50 10.91 -12.61
CA GLU A 261 10.75 12.20 -11.96
C GLU A 261 10.13 12.27 -10.55
N ILE A 262 8.96 11.64 -10.37
CA ILE A 262 8.31 11.53 -9.06
C ILE A 262 9.17 10.69 -8.11
N ILE A 263 9.71 9.56 -8.57
CA ILE A 263 10.64 8.72 -7.79
C ILE A 263 11.86 9.53 -7.35
N ARG A 264 12.46 10.30 -8.28
CA ARG A 264 13.62 11.15 -7.98
C ARG A 264 13.30 12.16 -6.87
N LYS A 265 12.14 12.81 -6.95
CA LYS A 265 11.67 13.75 -5.92
C LYS A 265 11.43 13.06 -4.59
N ILE A 266 10.76 11.90 -4.58
CA ILE A 266 10.49 11.11 -3.36
C ILE A 266 11.80 10.72 -2.66
N VAL A 267 12.79 10.22 -3.41
CA VAL A 267 14.08 9.79 -2.84
C VAL A 267 14.84 10.97 -2.24
N ASN A 268 14.91 12.11 -2.95
CA ASN A 268 15.57 13.32 -2.45
C ASN A 268 14.84 13.91 -1.22
N ASN A 269 13.52 13.94 -1.23
CA ASN A 269 12.70 14.41 -0.13
C ASN A 269 12.92 13.54 1.13
N ARG A 270 12.88 12.22 0.97
CA ARG A 270 13.17 11.26 2.05
C ARG A 270 14.58 11.43 2.62
N LEU A 271 15.58 11.68 1.76
CA LEU A 271 16.94 11.96 2.21
C LEU A 271 16.99 13.26 3.01
N ALA A 272 16.34 14.32 2.54
CA ALA A 272 16.28 15.60 3.24
C ALA A 272 15.61 15.48 4.62
N ILE A 273 14.49 14.73 4.74
CA ILE A 273 13.86 14.43 6.01
C ILE A 273 14.83 13.68 6.94
N ALA A 274 15.49 12.63 6.46
CA ALA A 274 16.43 11.86 7.28
C ALA A 274 17.59 12.71 7.80
N GLN A 275 18.16 13.55 6.94
CA GLN A 275 19.24 14.47 7.33
C GLN A 275 18.79 15.52 8.32
N LEU A 276 17.57 16.05 8.15
CA LEU A 276 16.98 16.99 9.08
C LEU A 276 16.79 16.36 10.47
N MET A 277 16.45 15.07 10.51
CA MET A 277 16.32 14.27 11.71
C MET A 277 17.65 13.77 12.30
N GLY A 278 18.80 14.14 11.68
CA GLY A 278 20.14 13.78 12.15
C GLY A 278 20.64 12.42 11.70
N TYR A 279 19.97 11.78 10.72
CA TYR A 279 20.39 10.49 10.17
C TYR A 279 21.12 10.66 8.84
N LYS A 280 22.02 9.74 8.54
CA LYS A 280 22.86 9.76 7.35
C LYS A 280 22.08 9.54 6.06
N ASN A 281 21.05 8.71 6.15
CA ASN A 281 20.17 8.35 5.03
C ASN A 281 18.80 7.87 5.55
N PHE A 282 17.85 7.75 4.62
CA PHE A 282 16.49 7.37 4.95
C PHE A 282 16.37 5.94 5.52
N ALA A 283 17.24 5.00 5.12
CA ALA A 283 17.23 3.65 5.64
C ALA A 283 17.58 3.64 7.14
N GLU A 284 18.62 4.37 7.55
CA GLU A 284 18.96 4.52 8.96
C GLU A 284 17.80 5.12 9.77
N TYR A 285 17.18 6.20 9.27
CA TYR A 285 16.04 6.84 9.92
C TYR A 285 14.84 5.89 10.04
N ASN A 286 14.46 5.22 8.95
CA ASN A 286 13.26 4.40 8.89
C ASN A 286 13.38 3.11 9.70
N LEU A 287 14.59 2.56 9.87
CA LEU A 287 14.80 1.28 10.54
C LEU A 287 14.90 1.36 12.06
N VAL A 288 15.09 2.54 12.65
CA VAL A 288 15.32 2.70 14.12
C VAL A 288 14.25 2.01 14.95
N HIS A 289 12.98 2.11 14.56
CA HIS A 289 11.83 1.56 15.30
C HIS A 289 11.29 0.25 14.69
N THR A 290 12.05 -0.40 13.81
CA THR A 290 11.70 -1.70 13.24
C THR A 290 12.45 -2.83 13.95
N MET A 291 12.03 -4.09 13.72
CA MET A 291 12.76 -5.29 14.18
C MET A 291 14.23 -5.30 13.70
N ALA A 292 14.48 -4.82 12.50
CA ALA A 292 15.82 -4.80 11.91
C ALA A 292 16.75 -3.77 12.58
N LYS A 293 16.23 -2.68 13.10
CA LYS A 293 16.91 -1.58 13.82
C LYS A 293 17.93 -0.80 12.98
N ASN A 294 18.64 -1.42 12.08
CA ASN A 294 19.67 -0.78 11.27
C ASN A 294 19.90 -1.53 9.94
N PRO A 295 20.51 -0.87 8.92
CA PRO A 295 20.79 -1.48 7.63
C PRO A 295 21.72 -2.70 7.69
N ALA A 296 22.64 -2.78 8.66
CA ALA A 296 23.56 -3.90 8.76
C ALA A 296 22.82 -5.21 9.05
N ASN A 297 21.81 -5.18 9.94
CA ASN A 297 20.96 -6.34 10.23
C ASN A 297 20.15 -6.79 9.02
N VAL A 298 19.66 -5.83 8.22
CA VAL A 298 18.94 -6.11 6.95
C VAL A 298 19.89 -6.84 5.99
N TYR A 299 21.09 -6.30 5.76
CA TYR A 299 22.07 -6.92 4.86
C TYR A 299 22.52 -8.29 5.37
N HIS A 300 22.67 -8.46 6.68
CA HIS A 300 23.02 -9.77 7.25
C HIS A 300 21.99 -10.84 6.86
N LEU A 301 20.70 -10.57 7.07
CA LEU A 301 19.64 -11.50 6.68
C LEU A 301 19.59 -11.71 5.16
N LEU A 302 19.64 -10.64 4.37
CA LEU A 302 19.57 -10.73 2.91
C LEU A 302 20.75 -11.51 2.32
N ASN A 303 21.96 -11.33 2.85
CA ASN A 303 23.14 -12.07 2.40
C ASN A 303 23.02 -13.55 2.73
N GLN A 304 22.55 -13.91 3.92
CA GLN A 304 22.28 -15.32 4.27
C GLN A 304 21.28 -15.97 3.30
N LEU A 305 20.18 -15.25 2.97
CA LEU A 305 19.21 -15.73 2.00
C LEU A 305 19.81 -15.82 0.59
N LEU A 306 20.59 -14.83 0.16
CA LEU A 306 21.24 -14.83 -1.15
C LEU A 306 22.19 -16.03 -1.31
N ASP A 307 23.03 -16.27 -0.32
CA ASP A 307 23.98 -17.38 -0.34
C ASP A 307 23.30 -18.75 -0.39
N ALA A 308 22.17 -18.89 0.32
CA ALA A 308 21.39 -20.12 0.33
C ALA A 308 20.59 -20.34 -0.98
N TYR A 309 19.90 -19.29 -1.47
CA TYR A 309 18.97 -19.44 -2.58
C TYR A 309 19.59 -19.29 -3.97
N LYS A 310 20.65 -18.47 -4.13
CA LYS A 310 21.25 -18.24 -5.44
C LYS A 310 21.70 -19.50 -6.18
N PRO A 311 22.38 -20.49 -5.53
CA PRO A 311 22.76 -21.74 -6.19
C PRO A 311 21.53 -22.56 -6.63
N VAL A 312 20.48 -22.58 -5.81
CA VAL A 312 19.22 -23.28 -6.10
C VAL A 312 18.54 -22.65 -7.30
N ALA A 313 18.40 -21.32 -7.31
CA ALA A 313 17.79 -20.58 -8.41
C ALA A 313 18.51 -20.77 -9.75
N ILE A 314 19.87 -20.81 -9.72
CA ILE A 314 20.65 -21.11 -10.92
C ILE A 314 20.36 -22.53 -11.44
N ASN A 315 20.31 -23.52 -10.52
CA ASN A 315 19.97 -24.89 -10.90
C ASN A 315 18.55 -25.02 -11.47
N GLU A 316 17.58 -24.38 -10.86
CA GLU A 316 16.19 -24.33 -11.36
C GLU A 316 16.11 -23.66 -12.73
N TYR A 317 16.81 -22.54 -12.93
CA TYR A 317 16.89 -21.90 -14.24
C TYR A 317 17.45 -22.85 -15.31
N ASN A 318 18.54 -23.54 -15.02
CA ASN A 318 19.15 -24.49 -15.96
C ASN A 318 18.21 -25.66 -16.29
N GLN A 319 17.42 -26.14 -15.32
CA GLN A 319 16.42 -27.17 -15.56
C GLN A 319 15.30 -26.69 -16.48
N VAL A 320 14.78 -25.47 -16.24
CA VAL A 320 13.74 -24.87 -17.07
C VAL A 320 14.28 -24.57 -18.46
N GLN A 321 15.51 -24.07 -18.57
CA GLN A 321 16.18 -23.81 -19.86
C GLN A 321 16.35 -25.10 -20.68
N GLY A 322 16.84 -26.17 -20.04
CA GLY A 322 16.99 -27.48 -20.71
C GLY A 322 15.64 -28.07 -21.16
N PHE A 323 14.60 -27.90 -20.31
CA PHE A 323 13.25 -28.32 -20.66
C PHE A 323 12.70 -27.54 -21.86
N ALA A 324 12.89 -26.22 -21.89
CA ALA A 324 12.44 -25.38 -23.02
C ALA A 324 13.06 -25.79 -24.35
N ILE A 325 14.39 -26.03 -24.39
CA ILE A 325 15.10 -26.51 -25.58
C ILE A 325 14.52 -27.84 -26.04
N GLY A 326 14.33 -28.79 -25.12
CA GLY A 326 13.78 -30.13 -25.48
C GLY A 326 12.34 -30.06 -25.98
N LYS A 327 11.50 -29.20 -25.41
CA LYS A 327 10.11 -29.02 -25.80
C LYS A 327 9.97 -28.37 -27.15
N GLU A 328 10.71 -27.32 -27.44
CA GLU A 328 10.65 -26.56 -28.68
C GLU A 328 11.45 -27.24 -29.83
N GLN A 329 12.29 -28.22 -29.50
CA GLN A 329 13.18 -28.93 -30.45
C GLN A 329 14.09 -27.95 -31.24
N GLN A 330 14.42 -26.82 -30.63
CA GLN A 330 15.30 -25.80 -31.17
C GLN A 330 16.07 -25.09 -30.07
N ASP A 331 17.16 -24.44 -30.43
CA ASP A 331 17.90 -23.61 -29.48
C ASP A 331 17.08 -22.34 -29.13
N ILE A 332 16.67 -22.21 -27.87
CA ILE A 332 15.90 -21.10 -27.35
C ILE A 332 16.50 -20.65 -26.05
N THR A 333 16.62 -19.35 -25.84
CA THR A 333 16.93 -18.76 -24.55
C THR A 333 15.64 -18.43 -23.81
N VAL A 334 15.50 -18.94 -22.58
CA VAL A 334 14.37 -18.62 -21.70
C VAL A 334 14.51 -17.18 -21.26
N MET A 335 13.61 -16.33 -21.73
CA MET A 335 13.52 -14.92 -21.40
C MET A 335 12.58 -14.71 -20.19
N PRO A 336 12.54 -13.54 -19.55
CA PRO A 336 11.67 -13.29 -18.40
C PRO A 336 10.18 -13.57 -18.66
N TRP A 337 9.69 -13.34 -19.88
CA TRP A 337 8.30 -13.65 -20.28
C TRP A 337 8.05 -15.14 -20.55
N ASP A 338 9.09 -15.95 -20.58
CA ASP A 338 9.00 -17.40 -20.78
C ASP A 338 9.07 -18.18 -19.46
N TRP A 339 9.62 -17.57 -18.39
CA TRP A 339 9.88 -18.25 -17.13
C TRP A 339 8.62 -18.92 -16.56
N SER A 340 7.54 -18.16 -16.39
CA SER A 340 6.29 -18.68 -15.83
C SER A 340 5.68 -19.80 -16.68
N TYR A 341 5.77 -19.66 -17.99
CA TYR A 341 5.23 -20.64 -18.95
C TYR A 341 5.98 -21.97 -18.88
N TYR A 342 7.31 -21.96 -19.05
CA TYR A 342 8.08 -23.22 -19.03
C TYR A 342 8.15 -23.83 -17.64
N SER A 343 8.21 -23.05 -16.59
CA SER A 343 8.15 -23.55 -15.22
C SER A 343 6.83 -24.27 -14.94
N GLU A 344 5.70 -23.71 -15.40
CA GLU A 344 4.40 -24.33 -15.24
C GLU A 344 4.28 -25.64 -16.05
N LYS A 345 4.73 -25.66 -17.29
CA LYS A 345 4.75 -26.88 -18.13
C LYS A 345 5.64 -27.96 -17.51
N LEU A 346 6.79 -27.60 -16.95
CA LEU A 346 7.67 -28.55 -16.26
C LEU A 346 7.03 -29.07 -14.97
N ARG A 347 6.33 -28.21 -14.22
CA ARG A 347 5.57 -28.60 -13.02
C ARG A 347 4.46 -29.60 -13.36
N ASP A 348 3.70 -29.33 -14.40
CA ASP A 348 2.61 -30.19 -14.85
C ASP A 348 3.12 -31.59 -15.24
N ILE A 349 4.22 -31.67 -15.99
CA ILE A 349 4.84 -32.95 -16.35
C ILE A 349 5.36 -33.73 -15.13
N ARG A 350 5.95 -33.02 -14.15
CA ARG A 350 6.55 -33.67 -12.97
C ARG A 350 5.52 -34.14 -11.95
N PHE A 351 4.47 -33.36 -11.75
CA PHE A 351 3.55 -33.54 -10.62
C PHE A 351 2.12 -33.87 -11.08
N GLN A 352 1.78 -33.65 -12.35
CA GLN A 352 0.44 -33.85 -12.92
C GLN A 352 -0.64 -33.10 -12.13
N ILE A 353 -0.32 -31.90 -11.61
CA ILE A 353 -1.22 -31.04 -10.84
C ILE A 353 -1.28 -29.68 -11.52
N ASN A 354 -2.51 -29.19 -11.77
CA ASN A 354 -2.78 -27.83 -12.23
C ASN A 354 -3.81 -27.11 -11.36
N ASP A 355 -3.90 -25.81 -11.51
CA ASP A 355 -4.75 -24.97 -10.65
C ASP A 355 -6.25 -25.28 -10.83
N GLU A 356 -6.70 -25.71 -12.01
CA GLU A 356 -8.10 -26.10 -12.26
C GLU A 356 -8.52 -27.35 -11.46
N MET A 357 -7.61 -28.28 -11.21
CA MET A 357 -7.90 -29.47 -10.39
C MET A 357 -8.17 -29.15 -8.92
N THR A 358 -7.61 -28.05 -8.41
CA THR A 358 -7.80 -27.63 -7.02
C THR A 358 -9.04 -26.75 -6.85
N ARG A 359 -9.52 -26.12 -7.91
CA ARG A 359 -10.64 -25.17 -7.90
C ARG A 359 -11.92 -25.70 -7.24
N PRO A 360 -12.38 -26.95 -7.49
CA PRO A 360 -13.58 -27.48 -6.84
C PRO A 360 -13.49 -27.61 -5.32
N TYR A 361 -12.28 -27.57 -4.74
CA TYR A 361 -12.09 -27.66 -3.29
C TYR A 361 -12.20 -26.30 -2.59
N PHE A 362 -12.25 -25.19 -3.32
CA PHE A 362 -12.34 -23.82 -2.83
C PHE A 362 -13.70 -23.19 -3.17
N GLU A 363 -14.77 -23.88 -2.83
CA GLU A 363 -16.11 -23.31 -2.94
C GLU A 363 -16.31 -22.19 -1.93
N LEU A 364 -16.92 -21.09 -2.36
CA LEU A 364 -17.09 -19.87 -1.55
C LEU A 364 -17.75 -20.14 -0.20
N GLU A 365 -18.74 -21.05 -0.17
CA GLU A 365 -19.46 -21.41 1.05
C GLU A 365 -18.60 -22.22 2.04
N HIS A 366 -17.57 -22.89 1.56
CA HIS A 366 -16.62 -23.63 2.40
C HIS A 366 -15.42 -22.78 2.85
N VAL A 367 -15.18 -21.65 2.20
CA VAL A 367 -14.07 -20.74 2.53
C VAL A 367 -14.48 -19.67 3.54
N LYS A 368 -15.78 -19.36 3.62
CA LYS A 368 -16.37 -18.46 4.64
C LYS A 368 -16.46 -19.13 6.00
#